data_8d35283993156783819e1ae8e8ffcbc4
#
_entry.id   8d35283993156783819e1ae8e8ffcbc4
#
_cell.length_a   1.000
_cell.length_b   1.000
_cell.length_c   1.000
_cell.angle_alpha   90.00
_cell.angle_beta   90.00
_cell.angle_gamma   90.00
#
_symmetry.space_group_name_H-M   'P 1'
#
loop_
_entity.id
_entity.type
_entity.pdbx_description
1 polymer ?
#
loop_
_entity_poly.entity_id
_entity_poly.type
_entity_poly.pdbx_seq_one_letter_code
_entity_poly.pdbx_strand_id
1 'polypeptide(L)'
;MGKIRICATIPNLDGKKSWGNIHQEFFDTIRNPDIEITIADLPKAKIKSVSNAYDTTNLGFLHTELAIDAEKNGFDGVAMGCLDETGVDAAKEVLSI
;
A
#
# COMPACT_ATOMS: atom_id res chain seq x y z
N MET A 1 -5.25 22.55 -12.18
CA MET A 1 -4.82 21.83 -10.97
C MET A 1 -4.50 20.38 -11.30
N GLY A 2 -3.44 19.85 -10.71
CA GLY A 2 -3.10 18.45 -10.88
C GLY A 2 -4.07 17.53 -10.15
N LYS A 3 -4.03 16.26 -10.50
CA LYS A 3 -4.81 15.24 -9.81
C LYS A 3 -4.24 14.97 -8.43
N ILE A 4 -5.10 14.56 -7.51
CA ILE A 4 -4.69 13.99 -6.23
C ILE A 4 -4.19 12.58 -6.51
N ARG A 5 -2.97 12.28 -6.10
CA ARG A 5 -2.33 10.99 -6.34
C ARG A 5 -2.31 10.16 -5.06
N ILE A 6 -2.98 9.01 -5.11
CA ILE A 6 -3.07 8.09 -3.98
C ILE A 6 -2.33 6.80 -4.34
N CYS A 7 -1.46 6.34 -3.44
CA CYS A 7 -0.83 5.04 -3.54
C CYS A 7 -1.61 4.04 -2.69
N ALA A 8 -2.23 3.06 -3.32
CA ALA A 8 -2.93 1.99 -2.63
C ALA A 8 -2.00 0.79 -2.52
N THR A 9 -1.70 0.34 -1.31
CA THR A 9 -0.70 -0.69 -1.08
C THR A 9 -1.30 -2.07 -0.86
N ILE A 10 -0.55 -3.09 -1.27
CA ILE A 10 -0.86 -4.49 -0.99
C ILE A 10 0.35 -5.04 -0.22
N PRO A 11 0.23 -5.31 1.10
CA PRO A 11 1.37 -5.67 1.94
C PRO A 11 1.76 -7.14 1.84
N ASN A 12 1.73 -7.71 0.65
CA ASN A 12 2.09 -9.09 0.39
C ASN A 12 3.17 -9.16 -0.67
N LEU A 13 3.99 -10.21 -0.61
CA LEU A 13 4.97 -10.47 -1.66
C LEU A 13 4.25 -10.61 -3.00
N ASP A 14 4.64 -9.76 -3.96
CA ASP A 14 4.05 -9.75 -5.30
C ASP A 14 2.51 -9.75 -5.26
N GLY A 15 1.93 -8.92 -4.39
CA GLY A 15 0.48 -8.85 -4.22
C GLY A 15 -0.28 -8.58 -5.51
N LYS A 16 0.25 -7.71 -6.36
CA LYS A 16 -0.36 -7.42 -7.66
C LYS A 16 -0.42 -8.68 -8.53
N LYS A 17 0.64 -9.47 -8.51
CA LYS A 17 0.71 -10.70 -9.28
C LYS A 17 -0.24 -11.76 -8.71
N SER A 18 -0.32 -11.88 -7.39
CA SER A 18 -1.15 -12.87 -6.72
C SER A 18 -2.64 -12.58 -6.89
N TRP A 19 -3.03 -11.32 -6.83
CA TRP A 19 -4.44 -10.90 -6.90
C TRP A 19 -4.86 -10.46 -8.30
N GLY A 20 -3.91 -10.38 -9.25
CA GLY A 20 -4.19 -9.94 -10.60
C GLY A 20 -4.68 -8.50 -10.63
N ASN A 21 -5.71 -8.24 -11.42
CA ASN A 21 -6.26 -6.90 -11.60
C ASN A 21 -7.44 -6.58 -10.69
N ILE A 22 -7.74 -7.42 -9.71
CA ILE A 22 -8.92 -7.25 -8.85
C ILE A 22 -8.94 -5.86 -8.20
N HIS A 23 -7.80 -5.43 -7.64
CA HIS A 23 -7.73 -4.12 -6.98
C HIS A 23 -7.95 -2.99 -7.96
N GLN A 24 -7.32 -3.06 -9.13
CA GLN A 24 -7.47 -2.02 -10.14
C GLN A 24 -8.89 -1.98 -10.68
N GLU A 25 -9.49 -3.13 -10.92
CA GLU A 25 -10.89 -3.23 -11.37
C GLU A 25 -11.85 -2.62 -10.36
N PHE A 26 -11.62 -2.88 -9.07
CA PHE A 26 -12.44 -2.28 -8.02
C PHE A 26 -12.33 -0.76 -8.02
N PHE A 27 -11.10 -0.24 -8.06
CA PHE A 27 -10.90 1.21 -8.07
C PHE A 27 -11.46 1.85 -9.33
N ASP A 28 -11.45 1.15 -10.46
CA ASP A 28 -12.03 1.65 -11.70
C ASP A 28 -13.56 1.81 -11.59
N THR A 29 -14.22 0.98 -10.76
CA THR A 29 -15.68 1.09 -10.56
C THR A 29 -16.08 2.32 -9.75
N ILE A 30 -15.19 2.86 -8.93
CA ILE A 30 -15.44 4.03 -8.09
C ILE A 30 -14.63 5.23 -8.55
N ARG A 31 -14.26 5.24 -9.82
CA ARG A 31 -13.35 6.20 -10.39
C ARG A 31 -13.84 7.64 -10.23
N ASN A 32 -12.92 8.50 -9.79
CA ASN A 32 -13.09 9.94 -9.76
C ASN A 32 -12.00 10.55 -10.65
N PRO A 33 -12.35 11.40 -11.65
CA PRO A 33 -11.36 11.93 -12.58
C PRO A 33 -10.33 12.85 -11.92
N ASP A 34 -10.59 13.34 -10.71
CA ASP A 34 -9.66 14.20 -9.98
C ASP A 34 -8.69 13.40 -9.09
N ILE A 35 -8.85 12.09 -9.03
CA ILE A 35 -8.02 11.20 -8.19
C ILE A 35 -7.39 10.15 -9.06
N GLU A 36 -6.06 10.02 -8.92
CA GLU A 36 -5.28 8.98 -9.56
C GLU A 36 -4.84 7.97 -8.50
N ILE A 37 -5.18 6.69 -8.70
CA ILE A 37 -4.83 5.63 -7.75
C ILE A 37 -3.82 4.71 -8.42
N THR A 38 -2.66 4.55 -7.77
CA THR A 38 -1.61 3.63 -8.20
C THR A 38 -1.49 2.51 -7.18
N ILE A 39 -1.47 1.27 -7.66
CA ILE A 39 -1.35 0.10 -6.79
C ILE A 39 0.11 -0.29 -6.67
N ALA A 40 0.58 -0.47 -5.43
CA ALA A 40 1.94 -0.89 -5.13
C ALA A 40 1.96 -2.10 -4.21
N ASP A 41 2.89 -3.00 -4.41
CA ASP A 41 3.06 -4.21 -3.61
C ASP A 41 4.49 -4.33 -3.07
N LEU A 42 4.80 -5.44 -2.39
CA LEU A 42 6.10 -5.70 -1.79
C LEU A 42 6.86 -6.76 -2.60
N PRO A 43 7.56 -6.36 -3.67
CA PRO A 43 8.22 -7.34 -4.55
C PRO A 43 9.38 -8.10 -3.90
N LYS A 44 9.91 -7.59 -2.78
CA LYS A 44 11.07 -8.16 -2.11
C LYS A 44 10.75 -8.76 -0.74
N ALA A 45 9.48 -8.84 -0.38
CA ALA A 45 9.11 -9.43 0.91
C ALA A 45 9.41 -10.93 0.91
N LYS A 46 9.87 -11.43 2.06
CA LYS A 46 10.13 -12.86 2.22
C LYS A 46 8.89 -13.64 2.64
N ILE A 47 7.86 -12.93 3.05
CA ILE A 47 6.63 -13.49 3.61
C ILE A 47 5.48 -13.24 2.65
N LYS A 48 4.78 -14.31 2.26
CA LYS A 48 3.66 -14.20 1.30
C LYS A 48 2.34 -13.82 1.95
N SER A 49 2.18 -14.20 3.21
CA SER A 49 0.96 -13.91 3.97
C SER A 49 1.27 -13.82 5.45
N VAL A 50 0.38 -13.16 6.19
CA VAL A 50 0.53 -13.00 7.63
C VAL A 50 -0.09 -14.21 8.32
N SER A 51 0.73 -14.98 9.06
CA SER A 51 0.30 -16.17 9.78
C SER A 51 0.52 -16.10 11.28
N ASN A 52 1.36 -15.17 11.75
CA ASN A 52 1.70 -15.03 13.15
C ASN A 52 2.25 -13.62 13.44
N ALA A 53 2.55 -13.36 14.71
CA ALA A 53 3.04 -12.03 15.12
C ALA A 53 4.39 -11.67 14.49
N TYR A 54 5.24 -12.65 14.26
CA TYR A 54 6.52 -12.40 13.60
C TYR A 54 6.29 -11.88 12.17
N ASP A 55 5.40 -12.52 11.43
CA ASP A 55 5.05 -12.09 10.07
C ASP A 55 4.46 -10.69 10.08
N THR A 56 3.56 -10.40 11.02
CA THR A 56 2.93 -9.09 11.16
C THR A 56 3.99 -8.01 11.39
N THR A 57 4.94 -8.26 12.28
CA THR A 57 6.02 -7.31 12.58
C THR A 57 6.90 -7.07 11.36
N ASN A 58 7.27 -8.14 10.65
CA ASN A 58 8.11 -8.04 9.47
C ASN A 58 7.42 -7.28 8.34
N LEU A 59 6.18 -7.63 8.03
CA LEU A 59 5.42 -6.96 6.98
C LEU A 59 5.08 -5.53 7.37
N GLY A 60 4.87 -5.26 8.67
CA GLY A 60 4.62 -3.91 9.15
C GLY A 60 5.78 -2.97 8.83
N PHE A 61 6.99 -3.41 9.05
CA PHE A 61 8.19 -2.64 8.70
C PHE A 61 8.26 -2.40 7.19
N LEU A 62 8.13 -3.47 6.40
CA LEU A 62 8.21 -3.36 4.94
C LEU A 62 7.08 -2.52 4.36
N HIS A 63 5.88 -2.63 4.91
CA HIS A 63 4.73 -1.85 4.47
C HIS A 63 4.93 -0.36 4.78
N THR A 64 5.52 -0.05 5.95
CA THR A 64 5.88 1.32 6.31
C THR A 64 6.92 1.88 5.34
N GLU A 65 7.93 1.10 4.96
CA GLU A 65 8.92 1.51 3.97
C GLU A 65 8.27 1.80 2.63
N LEU A 66 7.30 1.00 2.22
CA LEU A 66 6.56 1.23 0.98
C LEU A 66 5.81 2.56 1.03
N ALA A 67 5.20 2.88 2.17
CA ALA A 67 4.51 4.15 2.37
C ALA A 67 5.48 5.35 2.34
N ILE A 68 6.65 5.20 2.94
CA ILE A 68 7.69 6.22 2.91
C ILE A 68 8.14 6.49 1.46
N ASP A 69 8.34 5.43 0.69
CA ASP A 69 8.70 5.56 -0.72
C ASP A 69 7.61 6.28 -1.52
N ALA A 70 6.34 6.01 -1.22
CA ALA A 70 5.23 6.70 -1.86
C ALA A 70 5.28 8.20 -1.59
N GLU A 71 5.53 8.61 -0.34
CA GLU A 71 5.66 10.02 0.00
C GLU A 71 6.83 10.66 -0.77
N LYS A 72 7.97 9.98 -0.83
CA LYS A 72 9.14 10.47 -1.58
C LYS A 72 8.87 10.61 -3.07
N ASN A 73 7.99 9.80 -3.62
CA ASN A 73 7.63 9.83 -5.03
C ASN A 73 6.49 10.81 -5.35
N GLY A 74 6.10 11.63 -4.38
CA GLY A 74 5.15 12.71 -4.58
C GLY A 74 3.69 12.34 -4.52
N PHE A 75 3.34 11.20 -3.94
CA PHE A 75 1.94 10.86 -3.70
C PHE A 75 1.36 11.73 -2.58
N ASP A 76 0.12 12.10 -2.73
CA ASP A 76 -0.58 12.96 -1.76
C ASP A 76 -1.12 12.19 -0.57
N GLY A 77 -1.30 10.89 -0.71
CA GLY A 77 -1.75 10.01 0.36
C GLY A 77 -1.45 8.55 0.07
N VAL A 78 -1.52 7.74 1.10
CA VAL A 78 -1.31 6.29 1.01
C VAL A 78 -2.50 5.57 1.64
N ALA A 79 -3.16 4.73 0.85
CA ALA A 79 -4.21 3.85 1.34
C ALA A 79 -3.55 2.49 1.64
N MET A 80 -3.30 2.22 2.91
CA MET A 80 -2.61 1.00 3.34
C MET A 80 -3.61 -0.14 3.47
N GLY A 81 -3.52 -1.08 2.53
CA GLY A 81 -4.48 -2.17 2.37
C GLY A 81 -4.14 -3.40 3.19
N CYS A 82 -4.55 -3.42 4.46
CA CYS A 82 -4.41 -4.60 5.30
C CYS A 82 -5.49 -4.57 6.39
N LEU A 83 -6.24 -5.66 6.56
CA LEU A 83 -7.29 -5.72 7.58
C LEU A 83 -6.72 -5.60 9.00
N ASP A 84 -5.49 -6.09 9.23
CA ASP A 84 -4.80 -5.96 10.50
C ASP A 84 -4.09 -4.62 10.67
N GLU A 85 -4.24 -3.71 9.70
CA GLU A 85 -3.59 -2.40 9.68
C GLU A 85 -2.08 -2.48 9.89
N THR A 86 -1.45 -3.50 9.30
CA THR A 86 -0.02 -3.77 9.44
C THR A 86 0.81 -2.57 9.01
N GLY A 87 1.54 -1.99 9.94
CA GLY A 87 2.41 -0.85 9.70
C GLY A 87 1.73 0.51 9.65
N VAL A 88 0.40 0.59 9.79
CA VAL A 88 -0.32 1.87 9.67
C VAL A 88 0.10 2.86 10.76
N ASP A 89 0.17 2.41 12.02
CA ASP A 89 0.55 3.30 13.12
C ASP A 89 1.98 3.81 12.94
N ALA A 90 2.91 2.94 12.55
CA ALA A 90 4.29 3.35 12.29
C ALA A 90 4.36 4.35 11.13
N ALA A 91 3.60 4.13 10.08
CA ALA A 91 3.55 5.05 8.95
C ALA A 91 3.02 6.42 9.37
N LYS A 92 1.97 6.46 10.19
CA LYS A 92 1.41 7.72 10.68
C LYS A 92 2.42 8.56 11.46
N GLU A 93 3.37 7.92 12.13
CA GLU A 93 4.40 8.63 12.88
C GLU A 93 5.47 9.25 12.01
N VAL A 94 5.79 8.62 10.88
CA VAL A 94 6.93 9.03 10.06
C VAL A 94 6.55 9.78 8.78
N LEU A 95 5.30 9.68 8.33
CA LEU A 95 4.83 10.34 7.12
C LEU A 95 4.28 11.73 7.41
N SER A 96 4.38 12.61 6.40
CA SER A 96 3.79 13.94 6.44
C SER A 96 2.41 13.98 5.79
N ILE A 97 2.06 12.93 5.06
CA ILE A 97 0.83 12.85 4.28
C ILE A 97 -0.22 11.97 4.92
#